data_851196ea2dfd51e52a187b603cfa2701
#
_entry.id   851196ea2dfd51e52a187b603cfa2701
#
_cell.length_a   1.000
_cell.length_b   1.000
_cell.length_c   1.000
_cell.angle_alpha   90.00
_cell.angle_beta   90.00
_cell.angle_gamma   90.00
#
_symmetry.space_group_name_H-M   'P 1'
#
loop_
_entity.id
_entity.type
_entity.pdbx_description
1 polymer ?
#
loop_
_entity_poly.entity_id
_entity_poly.type
_entity_poly.pdbx_seq_one_letter_code
_entity_poly.pdbx_strand_id
1 'polypeptide(L)'
;LGKYRLPIYDERKTAGVRTVMIRRARKTGQVQMIFVTGRKLDFSPVVRDLVAEFPELETVAVNYHTSKSSEIYGDKTEIIWGEEAIQEGVLDYEFSLSPRAFYQLNPEQTEVLYGEAVKALDVTEEDHLIDAYCGVGTIGFAFAKRVKSLRGMDIIPEAIEDAKRNAKRMGFDNTLYEAGTAEEIIPRWYAEGYRADALIVDPPRTGLD
;
A
#
# COMPACT_ATOMS: atom_id res chain seq x y z
N LEU A 1 -2.60 -22.72 -13.27
CA LEU A 1 -1.46 -22.47 -14.18
C LEU A 1 -1.34 -23.57 -15.24
N GLY A 2 -1.47 -24.85 -14.88
CA GLY A 2 -1.34 -25.98 -15.81
C GLY A 2 -2.30 -25.93 -17.01
N LYS A 3 -3.59 -25.62 -16.80
CA LYS A 3 -4.63 -25.43 -17.84
C LYS A 3 -4.19 -24.45 -18.93
N TYR A 4 -3.47 -23.38 -18.55
CA TYR A 4 -3.03 -22.31 -19.44
C TYR A 4 -1.58 -22.45 -19.90
N ARG A 5 -0.92 -23.58 -19.58
CA ARG A 5 0.49 -23.84 -19.88
C ARG A 5 1.43 -22.73 -19.41
N LEU A 6 1.06 -22.01 -18.34
CA LEU A 6 1.93 -21.03 -17.72
C LEU A 6 3.05 -21.74 -16.95
N PRO A 7 4.31 -21.43 -17.21
CA PRO A 7 5.42 -22.07 -16.51
C PRO A 7 5.42 -21.67 -15.04
N ILE A 8 5.69 -22.62 -14.15
CA ILE A 8 5.95 -22.39 -12.73
C ILE A 8 7.40 -21.95 -12.58
N TYR A 9 7.67 -21.10 -11.62
CA TYR A 9 9.01 -20.63 -11.32
C TYR A 9 9.97 -21.78 -11.02
N ASP A 10 11.14 -21.71 -11.60
CA ASP A 10 12.28 -22.61 -11.37
C ASP A 10 13.49 -21.73 -11.03
N GLU A 11 14.03 -21.89 -9.84
CA GLU A 11 15.20 -21.13 -9.35
C GLU A 11 16.41 -21.18 -10.29
N ARG A 12 16.56 -22.27 -11.04
CA ARG A 12 17.65 -22.45 -11.98
C ARG A 12 17.48 -21.59 -13.23
N LYS A 13 16.25 -21.28 -13.60
CA LYS A 13 15.90 -20.55 -14.82
C LYS A 13 15.43 -19.13 -14.56
N THR A 14 15.16 -18.77 -13.30
CA THR A 14 14.56 -17.49 -12.86
C THR A 14 13.35 -17.09 -13.72
N ALA A 15 12.59 -18.06 -14.18
CA ALA A 15 11.50 -17.90 -15.13
C ALA A 15 10.23 -18.57 -14.61
N GLY A 16 9.07 -18.05 -15.03
CA GLY A 16 7.77 -18.58 -14.66
C GLY A 16 7.09 -17.78 -13.54
N VAL A 17 5.88 -18.21 -13.18
CA VAL A 17 5.07 -17.62 -12.10
C VAL A 17 5.63 -18.06 -10.76
N ARG A 18 6.13 -17.10 -9.97
CA ARG A 18 6.71 -17.33 -8.62
C ARG A 18 5.61 -17.39 -7.57
N THR A 19 4.73 -16.38 -7.62
CA THR A 19 3.71 -16.18 -6.61
C THR A 19 2.45 -15.68 -7.27
N VAL A 20 1.32 -16.05 -6.74
CA VAL A 20 0.04 -15.42 -7.01
C VAL A 20 -0.46 -14.83 -5.70
N MET A 21 -0.56 -13.51 -5.68
CA MET A 21 -1.13 -12.79 -4.54
C MET A 21 -2.60 -12.51 -4.84
N ILE A 22 -3.45 -12.80 -3.87
CA ILE A 22 -4.87 -12.47 -3.94
C ILE A 22 -5.18 -11.63 -2.71
N ARG A 23 -5.74 -10.46 -2.94
CA ARG A 23 -6.25 -9.57 -1.90
C ARG A 23 -7.74 -9.40 -2.10
N ARG A 24 -8.52 -9.60 -1.06
CA ARG A 24 -9.93 -9.29 -1.03
C ARG A 24 -10.18 -8.18 -0.04
N ALA A 25 -10.72 -7.07 -0.52
CA ALA A 25 -11.16 -5.99 0.33
C ALA A 25 -12.36 -6.46 1.17
N ARG A 26 -12.31 -6.24 2.47
CA ARG A 26 -13.35 -6.73 3.40
C ARG A 26 -14.63 -5.91 3.27
N LYS A 27 -14.49 -4.59 3.20
CA LYS A 27 -15.63 -3.65 3.20
C LYS A 27 -16.35 -3.62 1.87
N THR A 28 -15.64 -3.70 0.76
CA THR A 28 -16.22 -3.62 -0.60
C THR A 28 -16.43 -4.98 -1.25
N GLY A 29 -15.70 -6.01 -0.80
CA GLY A 29 -15.68 -7.33 -1.42
C GLY A 29 -14.84 -7.41 -2.70
N GLN A 30 -14.28 -6.31 -3.17
CA GLN A 30 -13.44 -6.23 -4.36
C GLN A 30 -12.21 -7.12 -4.24
N VAL A 31 -11.84 -7.76 -5.34
CA VAL A 31 -10.69 -8.67 -5.41
C VAL A 31 -9.62 -8.11 -6.33
N GLN A 32 -8.38 -8.18 -5.86
CA GLN A 32 -7.18 -7.87 -6.64
C GLN A 32 -6.30 -9.11 -6.72
N MET A 33 -5.86 -9.44 -7.94
CA MET A 33 -4.94 -10.54 -8.20
C MET A 33 -3.64 -10.04 -8.81
N ILE A 34 -2.51 -10.53 -8.30
CA ILE A 34 -1.18 -10.14 -8.77
C ILE A 34 -0.39 -11.41 -9.08
N PHE A 35 0.03 -11.54 -10.33
CA PHE A 35 0.97 -12.57 -10.76
C PHE A 35 2.38 -12.05 -10.65
N VAL A 36 3.20 -12.64 -9.79
CA VAL A 36 4.64 -12.33 -9.70
C VAL A 36 5.40 -13.31 -10.58
N THR A 37 6.16 -12.79 -11.53
CA THR A 37 6.85 -13.59 -12.54
C THR A 37 8.27 -13.09 -12.84
N GLY A 38 9.18 -14.01 -13.17
CA GLY A 38 10.55 -13.68 -13.56
C GLY A 38 10.70 -13.21 -15.02
N ARG A 39 9.64 -13.29 -15.82
CA ARG A 39 9.64 -12.85 -17.23
C ARG A 39 8.25 -12.47 -17.71
N LYS A 40 8.18 -11.79 -18.85
CA LYS A 40 6.90 -11.51 -19.50
C LYS A 40 6.24 -12.81 -19.98
N LEU A 41 4.98 -13.00 -19.58
CA LEU A 41 4.12 -14.13 -19.95
C LEU A 41 2.80 -13.59 -20.47
N ASP A 42 2.11 -14.36 -21.29
CA ASP A 42 0.75 -14.03 -21.73
C ASP A 42 -0.26 -14.56 -20.70
N PHE A 43 -0.86 -13.66 -19.95
CA PHE A 43 -1.91 -13.95 -18.99
C PHE A 43 -3.33 -13.76 -19.55
N SER A 44 -3.49 -13.32 -20.80
CA SER A 44 -4.80 -13.01 -21.38
C SER A 44 -5.81 -14.17 -21.30
N PRO A 45 -5.42 -15.45 -21.54
CA PRO A 45 -6.39 -16.55 -21.43
C PRO A 45 -6.87 -16.79 -20.00
N VAL A 46 -5.97 -16.67 -19.01
CA VAL A 46 -6.34 -16.87 -17.60
C VAL A 46 -7.16 -15.71 -17.08
N VAL A 47 -6.81 -14.47 -17.44
CA VAL A 47 -7.55 -13.27 -17.05
C VAL A 47 -8.99 -13.33 -17.58
N ARG A 48 -9.19 -13.68 -18.86
CA ARG A 48 -10.53 -13.81 -19.44
C ARG A 48 -11.40 -14.80 -18.67
N ASP A 49 -10.86 -15.98 -18.33
CA ASP A 49 -11.62 -17.00 -17.60
C ASP A 49 -11.91 -16.53 -16.15
N LEU A 50 -10.94 -15.89 -15.48
CA LEU A 50 -11.12 -15.35 -14.12
C LEU A 50 -12.19 -14.26 -14.07
N VAL A 51 -12.16 -13.32 -15.01
CA VAL A 51 -13.16 -12.23 -15.09
C VAL A 51 -14.57 -12.78 -15.35
N ALA A 52 -14.68 -13.83 -16.14
CA ALA A 52 -15.97 -14.47 -16.41
C ALA A 52 -16.52 -15.25 -15.19
N GLU A 53 -15.64 -15.78 -14.35
CA GLU A 53 -16.01 -16.62 -13.20
C GLU A 53 -16.19 -15.82 -11.91
N PHE A 54 -15.41 -14.73 -11.72
CA PHE A 54 -15.36 -13.94 -10.48
C PHE A 54 -15.73 -12.47 -10.75
N PRO A 55 -17.01 -12.10 -10.62
CA PRO A 55 -17.47 -10.73 -10.86
C PRO A 55 -16.92 -9.70 -9.86
N GLU A 56 -16.44 -10.14 -8.70
CA GLU A 56 -15.77 -9.30 -7.69
C GLU A 56 -14.32 -8.95 -8.02
N LEU A 57 -13.76 -9.55 -9.08
CA LEU A 57 -12.39 -9.26 -9.52
C LEU A 57 -12.34 -7.87 -10.17
N GLU A 58 -11.63 -6.94 -9.57
CA GLU A 58 -11.52 -5.54 -10.02
C GLU A 58 -10.16 -5.23 -10.64
N THR A 59 -9.11 -5.90 -10.19
CA THR A 59 -7.74 -5.62 -10.62
C THR A 59 -6.99 -6.91 -10.88
N VAL A 60 -6.36 -7.01 -12.05
CA VAL A 60 -5.33 -8.02 -12.30
C VAL A 60 -4.04 -7.34 -12.72
N ALA A 61 -2.97 -7.63 -11.99
CA ALA A 61 -1.64 -7.07 -12.21
C ALA A 61 -0.58 -8.15 -12.46
N VAL A 62 0.49 -7.77 -13.12
CA VAL A 62 1.72 -8.56 -13.23
C VAL A 62 2.85 -7.77 -12.58
N ASN A 63 3.54 -8.39 -11.64
CA ASN A 63 4.78 -7.85 -11.09
C ASN A 63 5.97 -8.66 -11.60
N TYR A 64 7.00 -7.95 -12.07
CA TYR A 64 8.20 -8.55 -12.63
C TYR A 64 9.30 -8.61 -11.57
N HIS A 65 9.55 -9.82 -11.08
CA HIS A 65 10.58 -10.09 -10.08
C HIS A 65 11.68 -10.99 -10.68
N THR A 66 12.74 -10.38 -11.15
CA THR A 66 13.86 -11.07 -11.85
C THR A 66 15.01 -11.41 -10.92
N SER A 67 15.09 -10.83 -9.73
CA SER A 67 16.14 -11.08 -8.74
C SER A 67 15.90 -12.38 -7.96
N LYS A 68 16.93 -12.85 -7.25
CA LYS A 68 16.83 -13.97 -6.30
C LYS A 68 16.59 -13.53 -4.87
N SER A 69 16.20 -12.25 -4.65
CA SER A 69 15.90 -11.77 -3.31
C SER A 69 14.71 -12.50 -2.70
N SER A 70 14.58 -12.43 -1.39
CA SER A 70 13.45 -12.97 -0.62
C SER A 70 12.21 -12.08 -0.66
N GLU A 71 12.29 -10.93 -1.30
CA GLU A 71 11.15 -10.03 -1.47
C GLU A 71 10.06 -10.70 -2.30
N ILE A 72 8.82 -10.35 -2.02
CA ILE A 72 7.66 -10.89 -2.75
C ILE A 72 7.56 -10.23 -4.12
N TYR A 73 7.77 -8.91 -4.17
CA TYR A 73 7.63 -8.09 -5.37
C TYR A 73 8.99 -7.64 -5.93
N GLY A 74 9.07 -7.53 -7.25
CA GLY A 74 10.11 -6.78 -7.93
C GLY A 74 9.68 -5.33 -8.15
N ASP A 75 10.53 -4.56 -8.84
CA ASP A 75 10.36 -3.11 -8.96
C ASP A 75 9.25 -2.67 -9.91
N LYS A 76 8.91 -3.50 -10.90
CA LYS A 76 7.96 -3.14 -11.95
C LYS A 76 6.65 -3.89 -11.81
N THR A 77 5.54 -3.15 -11.76
CA THR A 77 4.18 -3.69 -11.79
C THR A 77 3.41 -3.10 -12.97
N GLU A 78 2.66 -3.93 -13.67
CA GLU A 78 1.78 -3.54 -14.78
C GLU A 78 0.36 -4.03 -14.48
N ILE A 79 -0.64 -3.14 -14.59
CA ILE A 79 -2.04 -3.54 -14.62
C ILE A 79 -2.32 -4.14 -15.99
N ILE A 80 -2.81 -5.36 -16.02
CA ILE A 80 -3.12 -6.08 -17.26
C ILE A 80 -4.62 -6.21 -17.50
N TRP A 81 -5.43 -5.93 -16.48
CA TRP A 81 -6.88 -5.85 -16.59
C TRP A 81 -7.49 -5.11 -15.39
N GLY A 82 -8.58 -4.37 -15.64
CA GLY A 82 -9.42 -3.71 -14.65
C GLY A 82 -8.83 -2.42 -14.08
N GLU A 83 -9.20 -2.10 -12.86
CA GLU A 83 -8.86 -0.86 -12.19
C GLU A 83 -7.40 -0.85 -11.65
N GLU A 84 -6.84 0.32 -11.45
CA GLU A 84 -5.49 0.48 -10.90
C GLU A 84 -5.37 0.06 -9.44
N ALA A 85 -6.49 0.08 -8.70
CA ALA A 85 -6.55 -0.19 -7.27
C ALA A 85 -7.92 -0.71 -6.86
N ILE A 86 -7.95 -1.53 -5.80
CA ILE A 86 -9.20 -1.87 -5.10
C ILE A 86 -9.48 -0.88 -4.00
N GLN A 87 -10.75 -0.80 -3.57
CA GLN A 87 -11.18 0.06 -2.47
C GLN A 87 -11.38 -0.79 -1.21
N GLU A 88 -10.74 -0.37 -0.13
CA GLU A 88 -10.88 -0.99 1.19
C GLU A 88 -11.30 0.06 2.21
N GLY A 89 -11.84 -0.35 3.34
CA GLY A 89 -12.22 0.55 4.41
C GLY A 89 -11.64 0.17 5.75
N VAL A 90 -11.18 1.17 6.50
CA VAL A 90 -10.82 1.05 7.91
C VAL A 90 -11.36 2.26 8.66
N LEU A 91 -11.93 2.04 9.83
CA LEU A 91 -12.73 3.04 10.54
C LEU A 91 -13.82 3.59 9.59
N ASP A 92 -13.96 4.91 9.52
CA ASP A 92 -14.91 5.60 8.63
C ASP A 92 -14.29 6.05 7.29
N TYR A 93 -13.10 5.55 6.96
CA TYR A 93 -12.35 5.95 5.78
C TYR A 93 -12.30 4.85 4.73
N GLU A 94 -12.34 5.26 3.45
CA GLU A 94 -12.11 4.38 2.31
C GLU A 94 -10.75 4.67 1.69
N PHE A 95 -10.00 3.61 1.40
CA PHE A 95 -8.64 3.67 0.86
C PHE A 95 -8.56 3.00 -0.50
N SER A 96 -7.87 3.63 -1.43
CA SER A 96 -7.39 2.97 -2.63
C SER A 96 -6.12 2.20 -2.32
N LEU A 97 -6.07 0.95 -2.73
CA LEU A 97 -4.94 0.04 -2.53
C LEU A 97 -4.44 -0.45 -3.89
N SER A 98 -3.34 0.11 -4.36
CA SER A 98 -2.63 -0.38 -5.55
C SER A 98 -1.99 -1.75 -5.28
N PRO A 99 -1.56 -2.51 -6.30
CA PRO A 99 -1.03 -3.86 -6.12
C PRO A 99 0.14 -3.98 -5.14
N ARG A 100 1.03 -2.98 -5.08
CA ARG A 100 2.19 -2.99 -4.17
C ARG A 100 1.92 -2.37 -2.81
N ALA A 101 0.79 -1.68 -2.65
CA ALA A 101 0.45 -1.05 -1.39
C ALA A 101 0.39 -2.08 -0.26
N PHE A 102 1.10 -1.80 0.83
CA PHE A 102 0.94 -2.57 2.06
C PHE A 102 -0.40 -2.21 2.71
N TYR A 103 -1.05 -3.21 3.26
CA TYR A 103 -2.25 -3.05 4.08
C TYR A 103 -2.29 -4.14 5.14
N GLN A 104 -2.71 -3.79 6.34
CA GLN A 104 -2.76 -4.70 7.47
C GLN A 104 -3.68 -5.91 7.19
N LEU A 105 -3.18 -7.12 7.47
CA LEU A 105 -3.88 -8.37 7.14
C LEU A 105 -5.13 -8.64 8.00
N ASN A 106 -5.24 -7.99 9.16
CA ASN A 106 -6.36 -8.14 10.08
C ASN A 106 -7.05 -6.78 10.28
N PRO A 107 -8.00 -6.39 9.42
CA PRO A 107 -8.65 -5.08 9.50
C PRO A 107 -9.35 -4.82 10.82
N GLU A 108 -9.94 -5.84 11.47
CA GLU A 108 -10.62 -5.71 12.76
C GLU A 108 -9.64 -5.27 13.86
N GLN A 109 -8.49 -5.93 13.93
CA GLN A 109 -7.46 -5.56 14.90
C GLN A 109 -6.77 -4.25 14.53
N THR A 110 -6.70 -3.93 13.25
CA THR A 110 -6.19 -2.64 12.77
C THR A 110 -7.06 -1.49 13.30
N GLU A 111 -8.38 -1.62 13.24
CA GLU A 111 -9.29 -0.61 13.78
C GLU A 111 -9.10 -0.42 15.28
N VAL A 112 -8.93 -1.53 16.03
CA VAL A 112 -8.65 -1.48 17.47
C VAL A 112 -7.30 -0.79 17.72
N LEU A 113 -6.24 -1.21 17.01
CA LEU A 113 -4.91 -0.63 17.14
C LEU A 113 -4.89 0.88 16.86
N TYR A 114 -5.52 1.31 15.77
CA TYR A 114 -5.61 2.73 15.41
C TYR A 114 -6.45 3.52 16.42
N GLY A 115 -7.53 2.92 16.92
CA GLY A 115 -8.32 3.51 18.00
C GLY A 115 -7.52 3.72 19.30
N GLU A 116 -6.67 2.75 19.67
CA GLU A 116 -5.78 2.89 20.84
C GLU A 116 -4.66 3.91 20.58
N ALA A 117 -4.09 3.95 19.36
CA ALA A 117 -3.11 4.97 19.01
C ALA A 117 -3.70 6.38 19.11
N VAL A 118 -4.95 6.58 18.65
CA VAL A 118 -5.65 7.86 18.75
C VAL A 118 -5.90 8.26 20.21
N LYS A 119 -6.15 7.30 21.10
CA LYS A 119 -6.33 7.58 22.54
C LYS A 119 -5.00 7.87 23.24
N ALA A 120 -3.95 7.19 22.83
CA ALA A 120 -2.63 7.32 23.45
C ALA A 120 -1.90 8.61 23.06
N LEU A 121 -2.13 9.10 21.85
CA LEU A 121 -1.50 10.30 21.32
C LEU A 121 -2.42 11.51 21.55
N ASP A 122 -2.13 12.29 22.56
CA ASP A 122 -2.89 13.48 22.98
C ASP A 122 -2.51 14.68 22.10
N VAL A 123 -3.04 14.71 20.87
CA VAL A 123 -2.80 15.79 19.89
C VAL A 123 -4.01 16.71 19.78
N THR A 124 -3.75 17.95 19.43
CA THR A 124 -4.72 19.02 19.25
C THR A 124 -4.69 19.60 17.83
N GLU A 125 -5.65 20.43 17.48
CA GLU A 125 -5.73 21.13 16.19
C GLU A 125 -4.57 22.14 15.95
N GLU A 126 -3.73 22.40 16.95
CA GLU A 126 -2.55 23.25 16.81
C GLU A 126 -1.27 22.43 16.51
N ASP A 127 -1.31 21.11 16.68
CA ASP A 127 -0.14 20.25 16.60
C ASP A 127 0.18 19.82 15.15
N HIS A 128 1.47 19.61 14.91
CA HIS A 128 2.02 19.08 13.68
C HIS A 128 2.44 17.62 13.87
N LEU A 129 1.90 16.74 13.06
CA LEU A 129 2.13 15.29 13.15
C LEU A 129 2.97 14.78 11.97
N ILE A 130 3.91 13.91 12.26
CA ILE A 130 4.59 13.07 11.25
C ILE A 130 4.10 11.63 11.37
N ASP A 131 3.77 11.01 10.24
CA ASP A 131 3.50 9.59 10.06
C ASP A 131 4.62 8.99 9.22
N ALA A 132 5.61 8.40 9.89
CA ALA A 132 6.75 7.76 9.25
C ALA A 132 6.44 6.30 8.94
N TYR A 133 6.82 5.86 7.73
CA TYR A 133 6.43 4.55 7.16
C TYR A 133 4.93 4.45 6.93
N CYS A 134 4.32 5.55 6.43
CA CYS A 134 2.88 5.75 6.40
C CYS A 134 2.12 4.81 5.45
N GLY A 135 2.82 4.13 4.52
CA GLY A 135 2.18 3.36 3.47
C GLY A 135 1.18 4.21 2.68
N VAL A 136 -0.07 3.76 2.61
CA VAL A 136 -1.17 4.49 1.95
C VAL A 136 -1.84 5.53 2.86
N GLY A 137 -1.25 5.83 4.03
CA GLY A 137 -1.68 6.86 4.96
C GLY A 137 -2.71 6.42 5.99
N THR A 138 -2.98 5.12 6.14
CA THR A 138 -4.11 4.61 6.93
C THR A 138 -4.13 5.05 8.38
N ILE A 139 -2.99 5.00 9.09
CA ILE A 139 -2.94 5.42 10.49
C ILE A 139 -2.97 6.95 10.62
N GLY A 140 -2.22 7.67 9.75
CA GLY A 140 -2.19 9.13 9.76
C GLY A 140 -3.57 9.75 9.56
N PHE A 141 -4.42 9.16 8.70
CA PHE A 141 -5.76 9.69 8.47
C PHE A 141 -6.67 9.62 9.69
N ALA A 142 -6.43 8.70 10.63
CA ALA A 142 -7.15 8.69 11.90
C ALA A 142 -6.92 9.99 12.73
N PHE A 143 -5.81 10.69 12.45
CA PHE A 143 -5.43 11.94 13.10
C PHE A 143 -5.64 13.18 12.24
N ALA A 144 -5.84 13.06 10.93
CA ALA A 144 -5.85 14.20 10.01
C ALA A 144 -6.84 15.33 10.39
N LYS A 145 -7.99 14.99 10.99
CA LYS A 145 -8.97 15.96 11.47
C LYS A 145 -8.67 16.53 12.87
N ARG A 146 -7.61 16.05 13.53
CA ARG A 146 -7.27 16.38 14.92
C ARG A 146 -6.01 17.21 15.04
N VAL A 147 -5.30 17.39 13.94
CA VAL A 147 -4.01 18.07 13.90
C VAL A 147 -4.03 19.23 12.90
N LYS A 148 -3.18 20.21 13.13
CA LYS A 148 -2.97 21.34 12.22
C LYS A 148 -2.40 20.91 10.87
N SER A 149 -1.43 20.01 10.90
CA SER A 149 -0.89 19.41 9.69
C SER A 149 -0.39 18.00 9.94
N LEU A 150 -0.51 17.16 8.92
CA LEU A 150 0.01 15.82 8.86
C LEU A 150 1.01 15.70 7.71
N ARG A 151 2.23 15.24 7.98
CA ARG A 151 3.19 14.86 6.94
C ARG A 151 3.48 13.38 7.00
N GLY A 152 3.33 12.68 5.89
CA GLY A 152 3.61 11.25 5.79
C GLY A 152 4.76 10.97 4.83
N MET A 153 5.52 9.91 5.09
CA MET A 153 6.55 9.42 4.19
C MET A 153 6.61 7.90 4.16
N ASP A 154 6.96 7.38 3.01
CA ASP A 154 7.21 5.95 2.79
C ASP A 154 8.20 5.77 1.65
N ILE A 155 8.96 4.70 1.66
CA ILE A 155 9.94 4.39 0.61
C ILE A 155 9.27 3.94 -0.71
N ILE A 156 8.02 3.49 -0.66
CA ILE A 156 7.29 2.95 -1.81
C ILE A 156 6.53 4.08 -2.52
N PRO A 157 6.97 4.53 -3.72
CA PRO A 157 6.36 5.67 -4.41
C PRO A 157 4.88 5.45 -4.72
N GLU A 158 4.47 4.22 -5.09
CA GLU A 158 3.08 3.89 -5.41
C GLU A 158 2.18 4.03 -4.17
N ALA A 159 2.68 3.65 -2.98
CA ALA A 159 1.94 3.83 -1.72
C ALA A 159 1.73 5.31 -1.40
N ILE A 160 2.73 6.15 -1.66
CA ILE A 160 2.64 7.61 -1.49
C ILE A 160 1.63 8.23 -2.47
N GLU A 161 1.60 7.77 -3.72
CA GLU A 161 0.58 8.24 -4.67
C GLU A 161 -0.84 7.79 -4.24
N ASP A 162 -0.98 6.59 -3.68
CA ASP A 162 -2.23 6.16 -3.05
C ASP A 162 -2.59 7.05 -1.86
N ALA A 163 -1.64 7.38 -0.97
CA ALA A 163 -1.87 8.27 0.18
C ALA A 163 -2.38 9.65 -0.27
N LYS A 164 -1.75 10.25 -1.30
CA LYS A 164 -2.18 11.53 -1.87
C LYS A 164 -3.59 11.46 -2.45
N ARG A 165 -3.90 10.41 -3.22
CA ARG A 165 -5.24 10.19 -3.79
C ARG A 165 -6.28 10.01 -2.70
N ASN A 166 -5.95 9.24 -1.67
CA ASN A 166 -6.81 9.00 -0.52
C ASN A 166 -7.08 10.30 0.25
N ALA A 167 -6.04 11.08 0.56
CA ALA A 167 -6.18 12.37 1.23
C ALA A 167 -7.10 13.33 0.46
N LYS A 168 -6.86 13.47 -0.85
CA LYS A 168 -7.67 14.31 -1.74
C LYS A 168 -9.12 13.87 -1.77
N ARG A 169 -9.39 12.56 -1.88
CA ARG A 169 -10.76 12.01 -1.90
C ARG A 169 -11.49 12.26 -0.58
N MET A 170 -10.78 12.21 0.54
CA MET A 170 -11.34 12.46 1.87
C MET A 170 -11.39 13.95 2.25
N GLY A 171 -10.91 14.85 1.39
CA GLY A 171 -10.91 16.29 1.63
C GLY A 171 -9.93 16.74 2.71
N PHE A 172 -8.80 16.06 2.86
CA PHE A 172 -7.75 16.44 3.79
C PHE A 172 -6.75 17.39 3.12
N ASP A 173 -6.97 18.69 3.28
CA ASP A 173 -6.11 19.74 2.70
C ASP A 173 -4.87 20.04 3.57
N ASN A 174 -4.82 19.51 4.79
CA ASN A 174 -3.74 19.71 5.76
C ASN A 174 -2.68 18.60 5.72
N THR A 175 -2.62 17.81 4.65
CA THR A 175 -1.71 16.68 4.53
C THR A 175 -0.67 16.86 3.42
N LEU A 176 0.54 16.33 3.65
CA LEU A 176 1.62 16.26 2.68
C LEU A 176 2.25 14.87 2.71
N TYR A 177 2.44 14.25 1.54
CA TYR A 177 3.05 12.92 1.44
C TYR A 177 4.24 12.94 0.49
N GLU A 178 5.37 12.34 0.90
CA GLU A 178 6.59 12.27 0.11
C GLU A 178 7.18 10.86 0.10
N ALA A 179 7.68 10.43 -1.08
CA ALA A 179 8.39 9.18 -1.22
C ALA A 179 9.88 9.35 -0.88
N GLY A 180 10.40 8.50 -0.02
CA GLY A 180 11.78 8.47 0.42
C GLY A 180 11.93 7.90 1.82
N THR A 181 13.18 7.87 2.32
CA THR A 181 13.48 7.35 3.64
C THR A 181 13.22 8.38 4.73
N ALA A 182 12.94 7.92 5.95
CA ALA A 182 12.74 8.82 7.10
C ALA A 182 14.01 9.62 7.40
N GLU A 183 15.18 8.98 7.26
CA GLU A 183 16.51 9.54 7.50
C GLU A 183 16.85 10.71 6.57
N GLU A 184 16.29 10.73 5.35
CA GLU A 184 16.47 11.82 4.38
C GLU A 184 15.40 12.90 4.54
N ILE A 185 14.14 12.49 4.71
CA ILE A 185 12.99 13.39 4.65
C ILE A 185 12.83 14.19 5.96
N ILE A 186 12.92 13.55 7.13
CA ILE A 186 12.71 14.23 8.42
C ILE A 186 13.74 15.36 8.65
N PRO A 187 15.06 15.15 8.44
CA PRO A 187 16.03 16.24 8.58
C PRO A 187 15.79 17.38 7.59
N ARG A 188 15.35 17.08 6.37
CA ARG A 188 15.03 18.09 5.36
C ARG A 188 13.83 18.92 5.81
N TRP A 189 12.73 18.31 6.23
CA TRP A 189 11.56 19.02 6.75
C TRP A 189 11.93 19.89 7.95
N TYR A 190 12.82 19.37 8.84
CA TYR A 190 13.32 20.16 9.97
C TYR A 190 14.12 21.39 9.50
N ALA A 191 14.98 21.23 8.49
CA ALA A 191 15.74 22.34 7.90
C ALA A 191 14.85 23.39 7.22
N GLU A 192 13.73 22.97 6.64
CA GLU A 192 12.69 23.81 6.05
C GLU A 192 11.84 24.55 7.10
N GLY A 193 12.05 24.30 8.38
CA GLY A 193 11.34 24.92 9.48
C GLY A 193 10.12 24.16 9.99
N TYR A 194 9.81 22.96 9.46
CA TYR A 194 8.73 22.14 10.02
C TYR A 194 9.13 21.56 11.37
N ARG A 195 8.28 21.74 12.37
CA ARG A 195 8.47 21.23 13.73
C ARG A 195 7.30 20.33 14.06
N ALA A 196 7.55 19.05 14.18
CA ALA A 196 6.54 18.09 14.59
C ALA A 196 6.41 18.09 16.12
N ASP A 197 5.17 18.12 16.61
CA ASP A 197 4.83 17.98 18.02
C ASP A 197 4.65 16.50 18.37
N ALA A 198 4.27 15.68 17.38
CA ALA A 198 4.10 14.25 17.55
C ALA A 198 4.61 13.45 16.32
N LEU A 199 4.97 12.20 16.56
CA LEU A 199 5.47 11.27 15.56
C LEU A 199 4.84 9.90 15.76
N ILE A 200 4.30 9.35 14.67
CA ILE A 200 3.89 7.95 14.58
C ILE A 200 4.94 7.21 13.75
N VAL A 201 5.31 6.00 14.20
CA VAL A 201 6.24 5.14 13.49
C VAL A 201 5.71 3.72 13.45
N ASP A 202 5.62 3.14 12.25
CA ASP A 202 5.30 1.73 12.00
C ASP A 202 6.39 1.13 11.10
N PRO A 203 7.62 0.96 11.62
CA PRO A 203 8.77 0.55 10.84
C PRO A 203 8.69 -0.92 10.43
N PRO A 204 9.48 -1.35 9.42
CA PRO A 204 9.63 -2.75 9.09
C PRO A 204 10.24 -3.53 10.26
N ARG A 205 10.17 -4.88 10.20
CA ARG A 205 10.67 -5.76 11.29
C ARG A 205 12.15 -5.62 11.62
N THR A 206 12.92 -5.03 10.73
CA THR A 206 14.34 -4.69 10.96
C THR A 206 14.53 -3.54 11.93
N GLY A 207 13.48 -2.78 12.22
CA GLY A 207 13.49 -1.63 13.13
C GLY A 207 13.83 -0.32 12.43
N LEU A 208 14.19 0.68 13.24
CA LEU A 208 14.69 1.98 12.81
C LEU A 208 16.23 1.92 12.81
N ASP A 209 16.86 2.54 11.81
CA ASP A 209 18.31 2.76 11.76
C ASP A 209 18.72 3.97 12.59
#